data_e5d451d0b222bd9f95a1231320592fc3
#
_entry.id   e5d451d0b222bd9f95a1231320592fc3
#
_cell.length_a   1.000
_cell.length_b   1.000
_cell.length_c   1.000
_cell.angle_alpha   90.00
_cell.angle_beta   90.00
_cell.angle_gamma   90.00
#
_symmetry.space_group_name_H-M   'P 1'
#
loop_
_entity.id
_entity.type
_entity.pdbx_description
1 polymer ?
#
loop_
_entity_poly.entity_id
_entity_poly.type
_entity_poly.pdbx_seq_one_letter_code
_entity_poly.pdbx_strand_id
1 'polypeptide(L)'
;LARLVEQLVTQGHRVQMAKPLLQNLAARQRVTITLWRKMSPDRIVIVSSAASPTDVRIDMAEGQRLPILMGASGRLFATQIDLDDPEVQSSFETIRWAQPLSLEVYREEVREAAERGWAMDDGHFSGGILAIAAPVFSPTNSIDFTVSAVMFRGQRDEEGLAELGKALIEFCSEVAGVLY
;
A
#
# COMPACT_ATOMS: atom_id res chain seq x y z
N LEU A 1 -3.22 -27.98 -12.21
CA LEU A 1 -3.31 -27.84 -10.76
C LEU A 1 -1.92 -27.77 -10.11
N ALA A 2 -1.00 -28.71 -10.43
CA ALA A 2 0.36 -28.72 -9.87
C ALA A 2 1.14 -27.42 -10.11
N ARG A 3 1.09 -26.86 -11.32
CA ARG A 3 1.76 -25.58 -11.68
C ARG A 3 1.22 -24.38 -10.90
N LEU A 4 -0.08 -24.36 -10.62
CA LEU A 4 -0.72 -23.31 -9.79
C LEU A 4 -0.27 -23.41 -8.33
N VAL A 5 -0.20 -24.63 -7.78
CA VAL A 5 0.27 -24.88 -6.42
C VAL A 5 1.75 -24.50 -6.29
N GLU A 6 2.58 -24.86 -7.26
CA GLU A 6 4.00 -24.50 -7.29
C GLU A 6 4.21 -22.98 -7.34
N GLN A 7 3.43 -22.26 -8.13
CA GLN A 7 3.45 -20.79 -8.18
C GLN A 7 3.05 -20.15 -6.85
N LEU A 8 2.00 -20.67 -6.19
CA LEU A 8 1.54 -20.17 -4.90
C LEU A 8 2.57 -20.41 -3.78
N VAL A 9 3.20 -21.58 -3.77
CA VAL A 9 4.26 -21.91 -2.80
C VAL A 9 5.48 -21.02 -3.01
N THR A 10 5.89 -20.82 -4.25
CA THR A 10 7.02 -19.95 -4.61
C THR A 10 6.76 -18.49 -4.20
N GLN A 11 5.55 -17.98 -4.44
CA GLN A 11 5.20 -16.61 -4.09
C GLN A 11 5.10 -16.43 -2.57
N GLY A 12 4.54 -17.41 -1.85
CA GLY A 12 4.52 -17.41 -0.39
C GLY A 12 5.92 -17.38 0.21
N HIS A 13 6.84 -18.16 -0.35
CA HIS A 13 8.24 -18.16 0.05
C HIS A 13 8.93 -16.79 -0.18
N ARG A 14 8.71 -16.18 -1.33
CA ARG A 14 9.25 -14.84 -1.65
C ARG A 14 8.74 -13.77 -0.69
N VAL A 15 7.46 -13.80 -0.35
CA VAL A 15 6.88 -12.90 0.65
C VAL A 15 7.54 -13.09 2.03
N GLN A 16 7.80 -14.33 2.43
CA GLN A 16 8.54 -14.62 3.67
C GLN A 16 9.96 -14.08 3.64
N MET A 17 10.65 -14.15 2.51
CA MET A 17 11.98 -13.57 2.34
C MET A 17 11.97 -12.03 2.44
N ALA A 18 10.89 -11.39 2.09
CA ALA A 18 10.73 -9.94 2.22
C ALA A 18 10.52 -9.49 3.68
N LYS A 19 10.05 -10.35 4.57
CA LYS A 19 9.72 -10.03 5.98
C LYS A 19 10.87 -9.34 6.74
N PRO A 20 12.12 -9.85 6.73
CA PRO A 20 13.24 -9.17 7.42
C PRO A 20 13.51 -7.77 6.89
N LEU A 21 13.31 -7.54 5.58
CA LEU A 21 13.48 -6.21 4.97
C LEU A 21 12.42 -5.23 5.47
N LEU A 22 11.16 -5.68 5.58
CA LEU A 22 10.08 -4.87 6.16
C LEU A 22 10.37 -4.54 7.62
N GLN A 23 10.84 -5.50 8.41
CA GLN A 23 11.18 -5.31 9.82
C GLN A 23 12.30 -4.28 9.98
N ASN A 24 13.32 -4.35 9.15
CA ASN A 24 14.41 -3.38 9.15
C ASN A 24 13.91 -1.97 8.81
N LEU A 25 13.06 -1.84 7.79
CA LEU A 25 12.47 -0.56 7.42
C LEU A 25 11.58 0.01 8.53
N ALA A 26 10.74 -0.82 9.14
CA ALA A 26 9.89 -0.43 10.28
C ALA A 26 10.73 0.08 11.46
N ALA A 27 11.83 -0.58 11.77
CA ALA A 27 12.75 -0.17 12.82
C ALA A 27 13.43 1.17 12.51
N ARG A 28 13.95 1.33 11.29
CA ARG A 28 14.63 2.58 10.87
C ARG A 28 13.69 3.77 10.82
N GLN A 29 12.50 3.57 10.28
CA GLN A 29 11.51 4.64 10.08
C GLN A 29 10.59 4.87 11.29
N ARG A 30 10.60 3.94 12.27
CA ARG A 30 9.74 3.96 13.48
C ARG A 30 8.25 4.08 13.15
N VAL A 31 7.85 3.35 12.13
CA VAL A 31 6.45 3.24 11.66
C VAL A 31 6.12 1.78 11.38
N THR A 32 4.82 1.46 11.34
CA THR A 32 4.37 0.14 10.89
C THR A 32 4.45 0.05 9.38
N ILE A 33 5.09 -1.00 8.87
CA ILE A 33 5.26 -1.26 7.45
C ILE A 33 4.42 -2.47 7.04
N THR A 34 3.65 -2.34 5.98
CA THR A 34 2.82 -3.41 5.43
C THR A 34 3.11 -3.64 3.96
N LEU A 35 3.13 -4.92 3.56
CA LEU A 35 3.17 -5.34 2.17
C LEU A 35 1.77 -5.79 1.77
N TRP A 36 1.19 -5.09 0.82
CA TRP A 36 -0.11 -5.39 0.23
C TRP A 36 0.06 -6.09 -1.10
N ARG A 37 -0.82 -7.04 -1.39
CA ARG A 37 -0.89 -7.72 -2.69
C ARG A 37 -2.28 -7.55 -3.29
N LYS A 38 -2.33 -7.31 -4.60
CA LYS A 38 -3.57 -7.41 -5.38
C LYS A 38 -4.04 -8.87 -5.37
N MET A 39 -5.22 -9.10 -4.81
CA MET A 39 -5.80 -10.42 -4.62
C MET A 39 -6.78 -10.77 -5.75
N SER A 40 -7.53 -9.78 -6.20
CA SER A 40 -8.54 -9.86 -7.26
C SER A 40 -8.69 -8.46 -7.89
N PRO A 41 -9.47 -8.29 -8.97
CA PRO A 41 -9.70 -6.97 -9.56
C PRO A 41 -10.26 -5.92 -8.59
N ASP A 42 -10.90 -6.33 -7.49
CA ASP A 42 -11.59 -5.46 -6.54
C ASP A 42 -11.06 -5.53 -5.10
N ARG A 43 -10.04 -6.36 -4.81
CA ARG A 43 -9.53 -6.59 -3.45
C ARG A 43 -8.01 -6.61 -3.37
N ILE A 44 -7.51 -6.07 -2.26
CA ILE A 44 -6.12 -6.20 -1.82
C ILE A 44 -6.06 -6.87 -0.44
N VAL A 45 -4.92 -7.46 -0.12
CA VAL A 45 -4.69 -8.19 1.14
C VAL A 45 -3.31 -7.87 1.70
N ILE A 46 -3.20 -7.74 3.03
CA ILE A 46 -1.90 -7.66 3.71
C ILE A 46 -1.27 -9.06 3.71
N VAL A 47 -0.14 -9.20 3.03
CA VAL A 47 0.61 -10.48 2.98
C VAL A 47 1.80 -10.50 3.94
N SER A 48 2.27 -9.34 4.40
CA SER A 48 3.30 -9.22 5.42
C SER A 48 3.17 -7.90 6.17
N SER A 49 3.42 -7.91 7.47
CA SER A 49 3.35 -6.72 8.32
C SER A 49 4.51 -6.73 9.32
N ALA A 50 5.13 -5.57 9.49
CA ALA A 50 6.17 -5.34 10.48
C ALA A 50 5.77 -4.15 11.36
N ALA A 51 5.48 -4.40 12.63
CA ALA A 51 5.08 -3.37 13.56
C ALA A 51 6.22 -2.41 13.89
N SER A 52 5.89 -1.14 14.11
CA SER A 52 6.82 -0.16 14.67
C SER A 52 7.38 -0.67 16.01
N PRO A 53 8.68 -0.47 16.30
CA PRO A 53 9.29 -0.85 17.58
C PRO A 53 8.92 0.07 18.74
N THR A 54 7.99 1.01 18.56
CA THR A 54 7.54 1.98 19.55
C THR A 54 6.51 1.37 20.52
N ASP A 55 6.44 1.90 21.75
CA ASP A 55 5.49 1.43 22.76
C ASP A 55 4.03 1.63 22.35
N VAL A 56 3.75 2.77 21.73
CA VAL A 56 2.44 3.06 21.12
C VAL A 56 2.59 2.97 19.61
N ARG A 57 1.86 2.04 19.01
CA ARG A 57 1.96 1.76 17.58
C ARG A 57 0.62 1.34 16.99
N ILE A 58 0.52 1.48 15.67
CA ILE A 58 -0.59 0.94 14.90
C ILE A 58 -0.25 -0.51 14.55
N ASP A 59 -1.17 -1.42 14.82
CA ASP A 59 -1.05 -2.82 14.45
C ASP A 59 -1.89 -3.11 13.22
N MET A 60 -1.27 -3.74 12.22
CA MET A 60 -1.90 -4.11 10.95
C MET A 60 -1.77 -5.62 10.76
N ALA A 61 -2.89 -6.30 10.75
CA ALA A 61 -2.91 -7.76 10.73
C ALA A 61 -2.70 -8.34 9.33
N GLU A 62 -1.80 -9.32 9.21
CA GLU A 62 -1.68 -10.14 8.00
C GLU A 62 -3.02 -10.83 7.72
N GLY A 63 -3.40 -10.88 6.44
CA GLY A 63 -4.69 -11.42 5.99
C GLY A 63 -5.84 -10.39 5.96
N GLN A 64 -5.64 -9.18 6.47
CA GLN A 64 -6.64 -8.12 6.34
C GLN A 64 -6.88 -7.78 4.87
N ARG A 65 -8.13 -7.71 4.47
CA ARG A 65 -8.56 -7.41 3.10
C ARG A 65 -9.25 -6.06 3.04
N LEU A 66 -8.99 -5.33 1.98
CA LEU A 66 -9.64 -4.05 1.70
C LEU A 66 -10.13 -3.99 0.25
N PRO A 67 -11.13 -3.13 -0.04
CA PRO A 67 -11.41 -2.72 -1.41
C PRO A 67 -10.15 -2.17 -2.08
N ILE A 68 -9.93 -2.51 -3.35
CA ILE A 68 -8.69 -2.16 -4.07
C ILE A 68 -8.42 -0.66 -4.13
N LEU A 69 -9.45 0.18 -4.11
CA LEU A 69 -9.30 1.64 -4.17
C LEU A 69 -9.05 2.28 -2.81
N MET A 70 -9.08 1.52 -1.72
CA MET A 70 -9.03 2.06 -0.36
C MET A 70 -7.60 2.31 0.12
N GLY A 71 -7.40 3.39 0.85
CA GLY A 71 -6.14 3.74 1.48
C GLY A 71 -5.07 4.31 0.53
N ALA A 72 -3.86 4.50 1.03
CA ALA A 72 -2.73 4.96 0.22
C ALA A 72 -2.37 3.95 -0.88
N SER A 73 -2.33 2.66 -0.56
CA SER A 73 -2.11 1.58 -1.53
C SER A 73 -3.17 1.57 -2.63
N GLY A 74 -4.42 1.84 -2.29
CA GLY A 74 -5.51 1.90 -3.26
C GLY A 74 -5.30 2.95 -4.34
N ARG A 75 -4.77 4.12 -3.97
CA ARG A 75 -4.45 5.19 -4.95
C ARG A 75 -3.37 4.75 -5.94
N LEU A 76 -2.44 3.91 -5.52
CA LEU A 76 -1.41 3.35 -6.41
C LEU A 76 -1.99 2.32 -7.36
N PHE A 77 -2.81 1.39 -6.88
CA PHE A 77 -3.51 0.45 -7.76
C PHE A 77 -4.41 1.19 -8.75
N ALA A 78 -5.05 2.28 -8.32
CA ALA A 78 -5.91 3.11 -9.15
C ALA A 78 -5.18 3.79 -10.32
N THR A 79 -3.85 3.98 -10.24
CA THR A 79 -3.06 4.48 -11.38
C THR A 79 -3.12 3.56 -12.60
N GLN A 80 -3.46 2.28 -12.41
CA GLN A 80 -3.56 1.26 -13.44
C GLN A 80 -5.02 0.79 -13.68
N ILE A 81 -6.00 1.51 -13.14
CA ILE A 81 -7.42 1.21 -13.25
C ILE A 81 -8.12 2.37 -13.98
N ASP A 82 -9.07 2.05 -14.86
CA ASP A 82 -9.91 3.04 -15.50
C ASP A 82 -10.97 3.56 -14.51
N LEU A 83 -10.75 4.76 -13.99
CA LEU A 83 -11.67 5.42 -13.05
C LEU A 83 -12.93 5.99 -13.73
N ASP A 84 -13.01 5.94 -15.07
CA ASP A 84 -14.20 6.31 -15.82
C ASP A 84 -15.15 5.12 -16.04
N ASP A 85 -14.69 3.89 -15.76
CA ASP A 85 -15.53 2.70 -15.81
C ASP A 85 -16.67 2.80 -14.77
N PRO A 86 -17.96 2.69 -15.21
CA PRO A 86 -19.09 2.76 -14.30
C PRO A 86 -19.08 1.73 -13.16
N GLU A 87 -18.53 0.54 -13.38
CA GLU A 87 -18.40 -0.49 -12.33
C GLU A 87 -17.38 -0.06 -11.27
N VAL A 88 -16.28 0.56 -11.70
CA VAL A 88 -15.25 1.11 -10.78
C VAL A 88 -15.82 2.27 -9.97
N GLN A 89 -16.55 3.18 -10.60
CA GLN A 89 -17.21 4.29 -9.91
C GLN A 89 -18.23 3.78 -8.88
N SER A 90 -19.04 2.79 -9.26
CA SER A 90 -19.99 2.14 -8.35
C SER A 90 -19.27 1.49 -7.16
N SER A 91 -18.15 0.82 -7.38
CA SER A 91 -17.32 0.25 -6.31
C SER A 91 -16.77 1.32 -5.39
N PHE A 92 -16.31 2.45 -5.93
CA PHE A 92 -15.82 3.58 -5.14
C PHE A 92 -16.91 4.12 -4.19
N GLU A 93 -18.13 4.27 -4.67
CA GLU A 93 -19.27 4.76 -3.89
C GLU A 93 -19.66 3.84 -2.71
N THR A 94 -19.33 2.56 -2.79
CA THR A 94 -19.58 1.59 -1.70
C THR A 94 -18.54 1.63 -0.58
N ILE A 95 -17.40 2.30 -0.79
CA ILE A 95 -16.34 2.37 0.21
C ILE A 95 -16.77 3.26 1.38
N ARG A 96 -16.65 2.72 2.58
CA ARG A 96 -16.92 3.46 3.83
C ARG A 96 -15.66 4.17 4.28
N TRP A 97 -15.49 5.40 3.85
CA TRP A 97 -14.42 6.27 4.29
C TRP A 97 -14.69 6.79 5.70
N ALA A 98 -13.66 6.88 6.55
CA ALA A 98 -13.77 7.50 7.87
C ALA A 98 -14.06 9.00 7.79
N GLN A 99 -13.56 9.65 6.74
CA GLN A 99 -13.93 11.02 6.36
C GLN A 99 -14.42 11.01 4.91
N PRO A 100 -15.47 11.79 4.57
CA PRO A 100 -15.98 11.82 3.20
C PRO A 100 -14.89 12.16 2.18
N LEU A 101 -14.86 11.39 1.10
CA LEU A 101 -13.93 11.57 -0.02
C LEU A 101 -14.69 11.49 -1.33
N SER A 102 -14.68 12.57 -2.11
CA SER A 102 -15.29 12.56 -3.44
C SER A 102 -14.38 11.85 -4.45
N LEU A 103 -15.00 11.30 -5.51
CA LEU A 103 -14.25 10.69 -6.60
C LEU A 103 -13.35 11.72 -7.30
N GLU A 104 -13.78 12.98 -7.41
CA GLU A 104 -12.99 14.05 -8.01
C GLU A 104 -11.70 14.30 -7.23
N VAL A 105 -11.76 14.44 -5.91
CA VAL A 105 -10.58 14.60 -5.05
C VAL A 105 -9.71 13.34 -5.12
N TYR A 106 -10.31 12.16 -5.08
CA TYR A 106 -9.59 10.89 -5.20
C TYR A 106 -8.80 10.79 -6.51
N ARG A 107 -9.40 11.19 -7.64
CA ARG A 107 -8.72 11.23 -8.95
C ARG A 107 -7.49 12.12 -8.94
N GLU A 108 -7.59 13.29 -8.30
CA GLU A 108 -6.47 14.21 -8.18
C GLU A 108 -5.34 13.60 -7.34
N GLU A 109 -5.67 12.97 -6.22
CA GLU A 109 -4.68 12.26 -5.39
C GLU A 109 -4.01 11.09 -6.13
N VAL A 110 -4.76 10.38 -6.98
CA VAL A 110 -4.21 9.31 -7.84
C VAL A 110 -3.24 9.91 -8.87
N ARG A 111 -3.60 11.04 -9.50
CA ARG A 111 -2.72 11.74 -10.44
C ARG A 111 -1.43 12.19 -9.78
N GLU A 112 -1.52 12.82 -8.60
CA GLU A 112 -0.35 13.23 -7.82
C GLU A 112 0.53 12.04 -7.45
N ALA A 113 -0.07 10.92 -7.06
CA ALA A 113 0.67 9.69 -6.75
C ALA A 113 1.44 9.14 -7.96
N ALA A 114 0.83 9.16 -9.14
CA ALA A 114 1.48 8.76 -10.39
C ALA A 114 2.67 9.67 -10.73
N GLU A 115 2.54 10.97 -10.50
CA GLU A 115 3.59 11.96 -10.81
C GLU A 115 4.78 11.87 -9.86
N ARG A 116 4.53 11.79 -8.53
CA ARG A 116 5.60 11.79 -7.52
C ARG A 116 6.13 10.40 -7.16
N GLY A 117 5.41 9.33 -7.53
CA GLY A 117 5.81 7.95 -7.30
C GLY A 117 5.40 7.36 -5.94
N TRP A 118 4.66 8.09 -5.12
CA TRP A 118 4.11 7.61 -3.85
C TRP A 118 2.77 8.27 -3.55
N ALA A 119 1.92 7.56 -2.81
CA ALA A 119 0.58 8.00 -2.45
C ALA A 119 0.46 8.27 -0.96
N MET A 120 -0.54 9.06 -0.57
CA MET A 120 -0.89 9.36 0.81
C MET A 120 -2.40 9.18 1.03
N ASP A 121 -2.74 8.65 2.19
CA ASP A 121 -4.10 8.70 2.76
C ASP A 121 -4.02 9.42 4.10
N ASP A 122 -4.62 10.60 4.17
CA ASP A 122 -4.60 11.43 5.36
C ASP A 122 -5.95 11.40 6.08
N GLY A 123 -6.18 10.31 6.82
CA GLY A 123 -7.35 10.18 7.68
C GLY A 123 -8.63 9.72 6.97
N HIS A 124 -8.62 9.43 5.68
CA HIS A 124 -9.81 8.93 4.96
C HIS A 124 -10.07 7.45 5.24
N PHE A 125 -9.01 6.64 5.32
CA PHE A 125 -9.12 5.23 5.72
C PHE A 125 -9.55 5.09 7.18
N SER A 126 -8.90 5.81 8.08
CA SER A 126 -9.18 5.84 9.51
C SER A 126 -8.82 7.21 10.07
N GLY A 127 -9.74 7.84 10.79
CA GLY A 127 -9.50 9.13 11.44
C GLY A 127 -8.29 9.05 12.38
N GLY A 128 -7.39 10.02 12.33
CA GLY A 128 -6.17 10.03 13.14
C GLY A 128 -5.01 9.19 12.61
N ILE A 129 -5.23 8.43 11.53
CA ILE A 129 -4.21 7.60 10.87
C ILE A 129 -3.79 8.25 9.55
N LEU A 130 -2.49 8.26 9.29
CA LEU A 130 -1.89 8.65 8.03
C LEU A 130 -1.11 7.48 7.45
N ALA A 131 -1.28 7.22 6.18
CA ALA A 131 -0.50 6.21 5.45
C ALA A 131 0.19 6.83 4.23
N ILE A 132 1.44 6.42 4.01
CA ILE A 132 2.21 6.66 2.79
C ILE A 132 2.49 5.31 2.15
N ALA A 133 2.35 5.21 0.84
CA ALA A 133 2.63 3.97 0.11
C ALA A 133 3.42 4.23 -1.17
N ALA A 134 4.20 3.24 -1.58
CA ALA A 134 4.88 3.21 -2.87
C ALA A 134 4.64 1.88 -3.59
N PRO A 135 4.64 1.88 -4.93
CA PRO A 135 4.36 0.68 -5.71
C PRO A 135 5.60 -0.19 -5.85
N VAL A 136 5.40 -1.51 -5.86
CA VAL A 136 6.41 -2.47 -6.27
C VAL A 136 6.11 -2.89 -7.70
N PHE A 137 6.85 -2.35 -8.66
CA PHE A 137 6.64 -2.65 -10.06
C PHE A 137 7.18 -4.03 -10.44
N SER A 138 6.38 -4.80 -11.16
CA SER A 138 6.82 -6.01 -11.82
C SER A 138 7.78 -5.70 -12.98
N PRO A 139 8.49 -6.71 -13.54
CA PRO A 139 9.30 -6.52 -14.75
C PRO A 139 8.54 -5.96 -15.96
N THR A 140 7.21 -6.12 -15.97
CA THR A 140 6.30 -5.59 -17.02
C THR A 140 5.58 -4.31 -16.63
N ASN A 141 6.05 -3.63 -15.57
CA ASN A 141 5.48 -2.38 -15.04
C ASN A 141 4.03 -2.50 -14.53
N SER A 142 3.56 -3.70 -14.19
CA SER A 142 2.31 -3.87 -13.45
C SER A 142 2.55 -3.64 -11.94
N ILE A 143 1.52 -3.19 -11.24
CA ILE A 143 1.52 -3.07 -9.78
C ILE A 143 0.73 -4.24 -9.21
N ASP A 144 1.43 -5.25 -8.70
CA ASP A 144 0.83 -6.39 -8.00
C ASP A 144 0.99 -6.27 -6.49
N PHE A 145 2.01 -5.52 -6.05
CA PHE A 145 2.31 -5.23 -4.66
C PHE A 145 2.52 -3.75 -4.41
N THR A 146 2.20 -3.32 -3.18
CA THR A 146 2.57 -2.01 -2.65
C THR A 146 3.13 -2.16 -1.25
N VAL A 147 4.03 -1.27 -0.86
CA VAL A 147 4.51 -1.15 0.52
C VAL A 147 3.93 0.12 1.12
N SER A 148 3.35 0.02 2.30
CA SER A 148 2.76 1.16 2.98
C SER A 148 3.36 1.33 4.37
N ALA A 149 3.62 2.58 4.73
CA ALA A 149 4.02 3.02 6.07
C ALA A 149 2.79 3.65 6.74
N VAL A 150 2.44 3.15 7.92
CA VAL A 150 1.24 3.56 8.66
C VAL A 150 1.67 4.20 9.97
N MET A 151 1.12 5.38 10.25
CA MET A 151 1.49 6.19 11.41
C MET A 151 0.31 7.01 11.91
N PHE A 152 0.46 7.61 13.09
CA PHE A 152 -0.49 8.59 13.59
C PHE A 152 -0.34 9.91 12.82
N ARG A 153 -1.46 10.58 12.56
CA ARG A 153 -1.47 11.93 12.01
C ARG A 153 -0.68 12.87 12.93
N GLY A 154 0.14 13.74 12.35
CA GLY A 154 0.99 14.66 13.09
C GLY A 154 2.31 14.07 13.60
N GLN A 155 2.57 12.78 13.38
CA GLN A 155 3.84 12.14 13.75
C GLN A 155 5.02 12.71 12.94
N ARG A 156 4.78 13.15 11.71
CA ARG A 156 5.75 13.79 10.83
C ARG A 156 5.16 15.03 10.20
N ASP A 157 6.01 16.01 9.92
CA ASP A 157 5.66 17.17 9.11
C ASP A 157 5.69 16.84 7.61
N GLU A 158 5.32 17.81 6.78
CA GLU A 158 5.25 17.63 5.32
C GLU A 158 6.58 17.19 4.71
N GLU A 159 7.70 17.78 5.15
CA GLU A 159 9.04 17.40 4.69
C GLU A 159 9.38 15.95 5.08
N GLY A 160 9.10 15.55 6.32
CA GLY A 160 9.31 14.19 6.80
C GLY A 160 8.44 13.17 6.08
N LEU A 161 7.23 13.52 5.67
CA LEU A 161 6.36 12.66 4.85
C LEU A 161 6.92 12.49 3.43
N ALA A 162 7.44 13.55 2.82
CA ALA A 162 8.06 13.49 1.50
C ALA A 162 9.35 12.65 1.52
N GLU A 163 10.17 12.78 2.55
CA GLU A 163 11.36 11.95 2.76
C GLU A 163 11.00 10.47 2.91
N LEU A 164 9.95 10.17 3.67
CA LEU A 164 9.45 8.80 3.83
C LEU A 164 8.94 8.24 2.50
N GLY A 165 8.22 9.05 1.70
CA GLY A 165 7.77 8.65 0.36
C GLY A 165 8.95 8.24 -0.54
N LYS A 166 10.02 9.02 -0.56
CA LYS A 166 11.25 8.69 -1.29
C LYS A 166 11.92 7.42 -0.77
N ALA A 167 12.00 7.26 0.56
CA ALA A 167 12.56 6.06 1.18
C ALA A 167 11.75 4.80 0.81
N LEU A 168 10.42 4.90 0.74
CA LEU A 168 9.56 3.81 0.29
C LEU A 168 9.77 3.46 -1.19
N ILE A 169 9.95 4.45 -2.07
CA ILE A 169 10.27 4.20 -3.49
C ILE A 169 11.56 3.39 -3.62
N GLU A 170 12.62 3.79 -2.93
CA GLU A 170 13.89 3.07 -2.92
C GLU A 170 13.74 1.64 -2.37
N PHE A 171 13.04 1.50 -1.26
CA PHE A 171 12.75 0.20 -0.67
C PHE A 171 11.95 -0.70 -1.62
N CYS A 172 10.94 -0.17 -2.30
CA CYS A 172 10.14 -0.93 -3.27
C CYS A 172 10.98 -1.42 -4.45
N SER A 173 11.97 -0.64 -4.88
CA SER A 173 12.93 -1.07 -5.90
C SER A 173 13.80 -2.25 -5.43
N GLU A 174 14.24 -2.24 -4.17
CA GLU A 174 15.00 -3.36 -3.59
C GLU A 174 14.15 -4.62 -3.41
N VAL A 175 12.97 -4.47 -2.82
CA VAL A 175 12.09 -5.61 -2.53
C VAL A 175 11.51 -6.24 -3.80
N ALA A 176 11.42 -5.51 -4.90
CA ALA A 176 11.02 -6.06 -6.20
C ALA A 176 11.94 -7.22 -6.62
N GLY A 177 13.24 -7.13 -6.37
CA GLY A 177 14.19 -8.21 -6.63
C GLY A 177 13.99 -9.47 -5.80
N VAL A 178 13.23 -9.39 -4.72
CA VAL A 178 12.86 -10.54 -3.87
C VAL A 178 11.49 -11.09 -4.30
N LEU A 179 10.55 -10.22 -4.68
CA LEU A 179 9.16 -10.61 -4.98
C LEU A 179 8.99 -11.14 -6.40
N TYR A 180 9.83 -10.76 -7.33
CA TYR A 180 9.81 -11.17 -8.74
C TYR A 180 11.09 -11.93 -9.13
#